data_60b49638c9dfaafb1c0a58f1c52a2355
#
_entry.id   60b49638c9dfaafb1c0a58f1c52a2355
#
_cell.length_a   1.000
_cell.length_b   1.000
_cell.length_c   1.000
_cell.angle_alpha   90.00
_cell.angle_beta   90.00
_cell.angle_gamma   90.00
#
_symmetry.space_group_name_H-M   'P 1'
#
loop_
_entity.id
_entity.type
_entity.pdbx_description
1 polymer ?
#
loop_
_entity_poly.entity_id
_entity_poly.type
_entity_poly.pdbx_seq_one_letter_code
_entity_poly.pdbx_strand_id
1 'polypeptide(L)'
;MRTFLVIGFVLALSACQPPGPTYAKDIKPILDGRCVNCHVAGGVAPFALDSYENAKTYAVQVADAVEKGRMPPWKAGPSDVTYLRNPSLSDEQKATISAWAKSTDQGDVKKPGAALPEIGGGVTRVDRSLKMPAAYTPSKTPDDYRCFVLTWPETTRKFITGVNALPGVPEQAHHIALYLIPADAAMYPVMWDAEDATPGYECFGGPFGNRPQQFAVNLLTAWIPGYSGTMFPRGGGIEVEPGAMIVMQMHYNVQNARGPQLDQTEMQFTLEDTVQRRLAYQPMLDVAWVGQQMEIPAANPAVVHQLVSDPRSFFQLLGSPLDNTNGFNIEAVMFHMHKLGRRGELILEKADRTRLKVIDIPAWDFHWQNEYQLSEPVRFEPGDKLRVRCTFDNSAANAITTNWGENSDQEMCVANILSSVN
;
A
#
# COMPACT_ATOMS: atom_id res chain seq x y z
N MET A 1 67.04 -49.54 -25.87
CA MET A 1 65.90 -48.98 -25.12
C MET A 1 65.38 -47.76 -25.89
N ARG A 2 64.22 -47.90 -26.53
CA ARG A 2 63.57 -46.79 -27.27
C ARG A 2 62.43 -46.27 -26.40
N THR A 3 62.56 -45.03 -25.93
CA THR A 3 61.58 -44.34 -25.11
C THR A 3 60.52 -43.73 -26.05
N PHE A 4 59.28 -44.18 -25.96
CA PHE A 4 58.14 -43.56 -26.67
C PHE A 4 57.57 -42.41 -25.78
N LEU A 5 57.64 -41.18 -26.32
CA LEU A 5 57.03 -40.01 -25.73
C LEU A 5 55.55 -39.98 -26.19
N VAL A 6 54.59 -40.21 -25.29
CA VAL A 6 53.16 -40.06 -25.55
C VAL A 6 52.80 -38.59 -25.25
N ILE A 7 52.54 -37.82 -26.31
CA ILE A 7 51.97 -36.46 -26.21
C ILE A 7 50.46 -36.58 -26.07
N GLY A 8 49.94 -36.39 -24.85
CA GLY A 8 48.52 -36.31 -24.59
C GLY A 8 47.93 -34.99 -25.09
N PHE A 9 47.07 -35.04 -26.08
CA PHE A 9 46.31 -33.89 -26.58
C PHE A 9 45.14 -33.67 -25.64
N VAL A 10 45.20 -32.64 -24.79
CA VAL A 10 44.04 -32.20 -23.97
C VAL A 10 43.10 -31.38 -24.86
N LEU A 11 42.06 -31.99 -25.34
CA LEU A 11 40.93 -31.30 -25.97
C LEU A 11 40.20 -30.47 -24.90
N ALA A 12 40.44 -29.17 -24.88
CA ALA A 12 39.60 -28.22 -24.13
C ALA A 12 38.21 -28.13 -24.79
N LEU A 13 37.26 -28.84 -24.24
CA LEU A 13 35.85 -28.66 -24.57
C LEU A 13 35.45 -27.26 -24.10
N SER A 14 35.46 -26.27 -25.00
CA SER A 14 34.79 -24.99 -24.79
C SER A 14 33.29 -25.30 -24.69
N ALA A 15 32.78 -25.47 -23.47
CA ALA A 15 31.36 -25.49 -23.23
C ALA A 15 30.81 -24.14 -23.71
N CYS A 16 30.01 -24.15 -24.79
CA CYS A 16 29.21 -23.01 -25.19
C CYS A 16 28.30 -22.65 -24.00
N GLN A 17 28.64 -21.63 -23.26
CA GLN A 17 27.70 -21.09 -22.27
C GLN A 17 26.44 -20.67 -23.02
N PRO A 18 25.25 -21.02 -22.52
CA PRO A 18 24.02 -20.51 -23.13
C PRO A 18 24.07 -18.98 -23.18
N PRO A 19 23.56 -18.37 -24.25
CA PRO A 19 23.54 -16.93 -24.38
C PRO A 19 22.82 -16.34 -23.15
N GLY A 20 23.42 -15.31 -22.55
CA GLY A 20 22.86 -14.62 -21.38
C GLY A 20 21.48 -14.01 -21.69
N PRO A 21 20.75 -13.56 -20.66
CA PRO A 21 19.45 -12.94 -20.85
C PRO A 21 19.55 -11.67 -21.71
N THR A 22 18.51 -11.44 -22.53
CA THR A 22 18.40 -10.26 -23.41
C THR A 22 17.27 -9.35 -22.94
N TYR A 23 17.39 -8.05 -23.25
CA TYR A 23 16.37 -7.09 -22.87
C TYR A 23 14.99 -7.45 -23.41
N ALA A 24 14.87 -7.62 -24.72
CA ALA A 24 13.57 -7.80 -25.36
C ALA A 24 12.84 -9.08 -24.93
N LYS A 25 13.59 -10.17 -24.75
CA LYS A 25 13.02 -11.46 -24.43
C LYS A 25 12.79 -11.67 -22.93
N ASP A 26 13.77 -11.27 -22.12
CA ASP A 26 13.84 -11.74 -20.73
C ASP A 26 13.59 -10.60 -19.73
N ILE A 27 13.99 -9.35 -20.05
CA ILE A 27 13.93 -8.24 -19.11
C ILE A 27 12.70 -7.36 -19.30
N LYS A 28 12.43 -6.95 -20.56
CA LYS A 28 11.29 -6.08 -20.86
C LYS A 28 9.96 -6.61 -20.29
N PRO A 29 9.61 -7.90 -20.41
CA PRO A 29 8.40 -8.43 -19.81
C PRO A 29 8.36 -8.26 -18.29
N ILE A 30 9.50 -8.43 -17.60
CA ILE A 30 9.58 -8.23 -16.15
C ILE A 30 9.37 -6.77 -15.80
N LEU A 31 10.07 -5.86 -16.50
CA LEU A 31 9.95 -4.42 -16.25
C LEU A 31 8.53 -3.91 -16.53
N ASP A 32 7.96 -4.26 -17.67
CA ASP A 32 6.59 -3.85 -18.05
C ASP A 32 5.56 -4.34 -17.01
N GLY A 33 5.69 -5.57 -16.57
CA GLY A 33 4.73 -6.17 -15.66
C GLY A 33 4.90 -5.82 -14.17
N ARG A 34 6.05 -5.27 -13.75
CA ARG A 34 6.38 -5.13 -12.33
C ARG A 34 7.00 -3.79 -11.93
N CYS A 35 7.51 -3.01 -12.88
CA CYS A 35 8.31 -1.82 -12.60
C CYS A 35 7.77 -0.55 -13.27
N VAL A 36 7.36 -0.63 -14.55
CA VAL A 36 7.02 0.53 -15.40
C VAL A 36 5.81 1.30 -14.87
N ASN A 37 4.90 0.67 -14.14
CA ASN A 37 3.77 1.38 -13.52
C ASN A 37 4.20 2.58 -12.65
N CYS A 38 5.38 2.50 -12.03
CA CYS A 38 5.97 3.59 -11.26
C CYS A 38 7.15 4.24 -11.99
N HIS A 39 7.97 3.42 -12.65
CA HIS A 39 9.19 3.82 -13.35
C HIS A 39 8.92 4.19 -14.82
N VAL A 40 8.11 5.22 -15.02
CA VAL A 40 7.77 5.82 -16.31
C VAL A 40 8.10 7.31 -16.29
N ALA A 41 8.30 7.92 -17.44
CA ALA A 41 8.58 9.35 -17.51
C ALA A 41 7.43 10.18 -16.90
N GLY A 42 7.74 11.07 -15.95
CA GLY A 42 6.73 11.82 -15.17
C GLY A 42 6.02 11.02 -14.10
N GLY A 43 6.42 9.76 -13.84
CA GLY A 43 5.93 8.94 -12.74
C GLY A 43 6.59 9.30 -11.41
N VAL A 44 6.15 8.62 -10.36
CA VAL A 44 6.64 8.85 -8.98
C VAL A 44 8.08 8.40 -8.76
N ALA A 45 8.58 7.44 -9.55
CA ALA A 45 9.94 6.94 -9.41
C ALA A 45 10.97 7.96 -9.96
N PRO A 46 12.18 8.01 -9.37
CA PRO A 46 13.18 9.02 -9.72
C PRO A 46 13.78 8.87 -11.13
N PHE A 47 13.49 7.75 -11.81
CA PHE A 47 13.93 7.46 -13.19
C PHE A 47 12.96 6.49 -13.87
N ALA A 48 12.89 6.54 -15.19
CA ALA A 48 12.09 5.65 -16.00
C ALA A 48 12.81 4.33 -16.33
N LEU A 49 12.06 3.26 -16.60
CA LEU A 49 12.53 1.94 -17.05
C LEU A 49 11.75 1.43 -18.27
N ASP A 50 11.04 2.32 -18.95
CA ASP A 50 10.10 2.06 -20.04
C ASP A 50 10.76 1.86 -21.41
N SER A 51 12.07 2.06 -21.50
CA SER A 51 12.89 1.82 -22.71
C SER A 51 14.13 1.01 -22.41
N TYR A 52 14.75 0.45 -23.48
CA TYR A 52 16.04 -0.24 -23.35
C TYR A 52 17.13 0.68 -22.79
N GLU A 53 17.22 1.89 -23.31
CA GLU A 53 18.23 2.88 -22.94
C GLU A 53 18.13 3.24 -21.45
N ASN A 54 16.89 3.50 -20.99
CA ASN A 54 16.61 3.79 -19.60
C ASN A 54 16.93 2.59 -18.70
N ALA A 55 16.41 1.41 -19.05
CA ALA A 55 16.64 0.19 -18.28
C ALA A 55 18.14 -0.17 -18.21
N LYS A 56 18.89 -0.01 -19.30
CA LYS A 56 20.32 -0.32 -19.34
C LYS A 56 21.14 0.67 -18.52
N THR A 57 20.78 1.94 -18.56
CA THR A 57 21.43 2.99 -17.75
C THR A 57 21.36 2.68 -16.26
N TYR A 58 20.24 2.18 -15.78
CA TYR A 58 19.99 1.90 -14.37
C TYR A 58 20.10 0.41 -14.00
N ALA A 59 20.59 -0.44 -14.91
CA ALA A 59 20.56 -1.90 -14.73
C ALA A 59 21.23 -2.38 -13.43
N VAL A 60 22.36 -1.78 -13.05
CA VAL A 60 23.11 -2.13 -11.83
C VAL A 60 22.32 -1.73 -10.58
N GLN A 61 21.73 -0.52 -10.58
CA GLN A 61 20.89 -0.03 -9.48
C GLN A 61 19.62 -0.85 -9.32
N VAL A 62 18.99 -1.24 -10.43
CA VAL A 62 17.81 -2.13 -10.45
C VAL A 62 18.18 -3.49 -9.87
N ALA A 63 19.29 -4.10 -10.31
CA ALA A 63 19.72 -5.40 -9.80
C ALA A 63 20.01 -5.35 -8.28
N ASP A 64 20.71 -4.33 -7.80
CA ASP A 64 21.00 -4.14 -6.36
C ASP A 64 19.69 -3.94 -5.55
N ALA A 65 18.76 -3.14 -6.05
CA ALA A 65 17.49 -2.90 -5.38
C ALA A 65 16.62 -4.16 -5.30
N VAL A 66 16.62 -4.97 -6.36
CA VAL A 66 15.88 -6.25 -6.44
C VAL A 66 16.53 -7.29 -5.53
N GLU A 67 17.84 -7.44 -5.55
CA GLU A 67 18.59 -8.38 -4.71
C GLU A 67 18.39 -8.09 -3.22
N LYS A 68 18.37 -6.81 -2.83
CA LYS A 68 18.14 -6.35 -1.46
C LYS A 68 16.65 -6.32 -1.05
N GLY A 69 15.74 -6.74 -1.93
CA GLY A 69 14.29 -6.73 -1.66
C GLY A 69 13.69 -5.33 -1.46
N ARG A 70 14.36 -4.28 -1.97
CA ARG A 70 13.82 -2.91 -1.92
C ARG A 70 12.80 -2.66 -3.03
N MET A 71 12.92 -3.37 -4.15
CA MET A 71 12.02 -3.30 -5.31
C MET A 71 11.65 -4.69 -5.83
N PRO A 72 10.41 -4.88 -6.30
CA PRO A 72 9.25 -4.01 -6.13
C PRO A 72 8.92 -3.78 -4.64
N PRO A 73 8.22 -2.68 -4.27
CA PRO A 73 7.96 -2.33 -2.87
C PRO A 73 6.84 -3.20 -2.25
N TRP A 74 7.01 -4.49 -2.24
CA TRP A 74 6.12 -5.47 -1.63
C TRP A 74 6.69 -5.93 -0.30
N LYS A 75 6.01 -5.59 0.79
CA LYS A 75 6.51 -5.82 2.15
C LYS A 75 5.91 -7.05 2.83
N ALA A 76 4.83 -7.64 2.29
CA ALA A 76 4.29 -8.89 2.84
C ALA A 76 5.27 -10.04 2.64
N GLY A 77 5.61 -10.68 3.74
CA GLY A 77 6.39 -11.90 3.81
C GLY A 77 5.53 -13.17 3.69
N PRO A 78 6.10 -14.33 4.01
CA PRO A 78 5.37 -15.60 3.99
C PRO A 78 4.16 -15.58 4.94
N SER A 79 3.01 -16.00 4.43
CA SER A 79 1.73 -16.09 5.13
C SER A 79 1.01 -17.39 4.78
N ASP A 80 -0.06 -17.72 5.51
CA ASP A 80 -0.86 -18.92 5.23
C ASP A 80 -1.97 -18.64 4.19
N VAL A 81 -1.99 -17.42 3.66
CA VAL A 81 -2.92 -16.97 2.62
C VAL A 81 -2.16 -16.43 1.41
N THR A 82 -2.85 -16.30 0.29
CA THR A 82 -2.33 -15.67 -0.93
C THR A 82 -2.98 -14.31 -1.16
N TYR A 83 -2.23 -13.41 -1.80
CA TYR A 83 -2.69 -12.05 -2.06
C TYR A 83 -2.91 -11.82 -3.55
N LEU A 84 -3.93 -11.05 -3.87
CA LEU A 84 -4.10 -10.48 -5.20
C LEU A 84 -3.01 -9.44 -5.46
N ARG A 85 -2.74 -9.20 -6.74
CA ARG A 85 -1.86 -8.11 -7.18
C ARG A 85 -0.46 -8.10 -6.53
N ASN A 86 0.08 -9.27 -6.25
CA ASN A 86 1.43 -9.41 -5.72
C ASN A 86 2.49 -9.11 -6.79
N PRO A 87 3.25 -7.99 -6.72
CA PRO A 87 4.27 -7.63 -7.69
C PRO A 87 5.63 -8.30 -7.41
N SER A 88 5.76 -9.11 -6.37
CA SER A 88 7.05 -9.72 -6.01
C SER A 88 7.65 -10.52 -7.16
N LEU A 89 8.97 -10.53 -7.22
CA LEU A 89 9.71 -11.27 -8.23
C LEU A 89 10.08 -12.65 -7.72
N SER A 90 10.01 -13.64 -8.61
CA SER A 90 10.57 -14.97 -8.32
C SER A 90 12.10 -14.88 -8.25
N ASP A 91 12.73 -15.87 -7.61
CA ASP A 91 14.19 -15.93 -7.53
C ASP A 91 14.84 -16.08 -8.93
N GLU A 92 14.16 -16.72 -9.87
CA GLU A 92 14.56 -16.80 -11.27
C GLU A 92 14.54 -15.43 -11.94
N GLN A 93 13.48 -14.64 -11.74
CA GLN A 93 13.38 -13.26 -12.27
C GLN A 93 14.47 -12.35 -11.70
N LYS A 94 14.74 -12.45 -10.39
CA LYS A 94 15.82 -11.71 -9.74
C LYS A 94 17.19 -12.09 -10.32
N ALA A 95 17.45 -13.39 -10.48
CA ALA A 95 18.69 -13.90 -11.09
C ALA A 95 18.83 -13.42 -12.55
N THR A 96 17.74 -13.42 -13.31
CA THR A 96 17.71 -12.94 -14.70
C THR A 96 18.07 -11.47 -14.80
N ILE A 97 17.48 -10.60 -13.94
CA ILE A 97 17.83 -9.18 -13.86
C ILE A 97 19.31 -8.99 -13.51
N SER A 98 19.79 -9.71 -12.49
CA SER A 98 21.20 -9.63 -12.05
C SER A 98 22.20 -10.08 -13.11
N ALA A 99 21.84 -11.12 -13.86
CA ALA A 99 22.68 -11.61 -14.97
C ALA A 99 22.69 -10.62 -16.14
N TRP A 100 21.53 -10.05 -16.50
CA TRP A 100 21.43 -9.04 -17.55
C TRP A 100 22.17 -7.75 -17.22
N ALA A 101 22.13 -7.28 -15.97
CA ALA A 101 22.84 -6.09 -15.54
C ALA A 101 24.35 -6.17 -15.83
N LYS A 102 24.91 -7.38 -15.83
CA LYS A 102 26.33 -7.69 -16.11
C LYS A 102 26.59 -8.02 -17.60
N SER A 103 25.55 -8.11 -18.42
CA SER A 103 25.66 -8.54 -19.80
C SER A 103 26.07 -7.43 -20.75
N THR A 104 26.53 -7.81 -21.93
CA THR A 104 26.80 -6.91 -23.08
C THR A 104 25.63 -6.82 -24.05
N ASP A 105 24.43 -7.20 -23.61
CA ASP A 105 23.22 -7.15 -24.43
C ASP A 105 23.02 -5.76 -25.07
N GLN A 106 22.69 -5.76 -26.36
CA GLN A 106 22.52 -4.55 -27.19
C GLN A 106 21.05 -4.17 -27.39
N GLY A 107 20.13 -4.78 -26.65
CA GLY A 107 18.70 -4.49 -26.75
C GLY A 107 18.04 -5.08 -27.98
N ASP A 108 18.41 -6.29 -28.41
CA ASP A 108 17.80 -6.94 -29.58
C ASP A 108 16.29 -7.14 -29.39
N VAL A 109 15.51 -6.38 -30.15
CA VAL A 109 14.03 -6.38 -30.11
C VAL A 109 13.39 -7.41 -31.05
N LYS A 110 14.16 -8.21 -31.77
CA LYS A 110 13.65 -9.12 -32.83
C LYS A 110 12.78 -10.26 -32.30
N LYS A 111 12.89 -10.60 -31.02
CA LYS A 111 12.10 -11.67 -30.38
C LYS A 111 11.64 -11.21 -28.99
N PRO A 112 10.54 -10.42 -28.91
CA PRO A 112 9.99 -10.04 -27.62
C PRO A 112 9.59 -11.29 -26.84
N GLY A 113 9.84 -11.26 -25.53
CA GLY A 113 9.38 -12.29 -24.58
C GLY A 113 7.85 -12.27 -24.41
N ALA A 114 7.32 -13.31 -23.82
CA ALA A 114 5.93 -13.35 -23.40
C ALA A 114 5.70 -12.30 -22.29
N ALA A 115 4.64 -11.49 -22.42
CA ALA A 115 4.23 -10.59 -21.36
C ALA A 115 3.93 -11.38 -20.07
N LEU A 116 4.35 -10.84 -18.93
CA LEU A 116 3.91 -11.37 -17.65
C LEU A 116 2.41 -11.12 -17.47
N PRO A 117 1.71 -11.97 -16.70
CA PRO A 117 0.34 -11.66 -16.30
C PRO A 117 0.30 -10.29 -15.65
N GLU A 118 -0.67 -9.47 -16.07
CA GLU A 118 -0.92 -8.20 -15.40
C GLU A 118 -1.18 -8.43 -13.91
N ILE A 119 -0.70 -7.50 -13.07
CA ILE A 119 -0.95 -7.58 -11.63
C ILE A 119 -2.46 -7.42 -11.34
N GLY A 120 -3.22 -6.98 -12.34
CA GLY A 120 -4.67 -6.90 -12.33
C GLY A 120 -5.23 -5.81 -11.40
N GLY A 121 -6.52 -5.57 -11.47
CA GLY A 121 -7.26 -4.80 -10.48
C GLY A 121 -7.37 -3.30 -10.72
N GLY A 122 -6.90 -2.77 -11.84
CA GLY A 122 -7.16 -1.39 -12.22
C GLY A 122 -8.67 -1.13 -12.46
N VAL A 123 -9.10 0.10 -12.22
CA VAL A 123 -10.47 0.54 -12.52
C VAL A 123 -10.67 0.58 -14.04
N THR A 124 -11.61 -0.22 -14.54
CA THR A 124 -11.91 -0.33 -15.99
C THR A 124 -13.15 0.47 -16.40
N ARG A 125 -13.94 0.93 -15.44
CA ARG A 125 -15.15 1.73 -15.63
C ARG A 125 -15.16 2.88 -14.63
N VAL A 126 -15.42 4.09 -15.10
CA VAL A 126 -15.57 5.28 -14.26
C VAL A 126 -17.00 5.77 -14.37
N ASP A 127 -17.76 5.69 -13.27
CA ASP A 127 -19.13 6.15 -13.20
C ASP A 127 -19.22 7.56 -12.57
N ARG A 128 -18.25 7.92 -11.75
CA ARG A 128 -18.17 9.22 -11.09
C ARG A 128 -16.73 9.69 -10.97
N SER A 129 -16.51 10.98 -11.24
CA SER A 129 -15.26 11.69 -10.96
C SER A 129 -15.52 12.82 -9.99
N LEU A 130 -14.67 12.96 -8.99
CA LEU A 130 -14.66 14.06 -8.04
C LEU A 130 -13.27 14.70 -8.03
N LYS A 131 -13.21 15.97 -8.35
CA LYS A 131 -11.96 16.73 -8.43
C LYS A 131 -11.81 17.63 -7.21
N MET A 132 -10.57 17.88 -6.79
CA MET A 132 -10.27 18.91 -5.80
C MET A 132 -11.02 20.20 -6.14
N PRO A 133 -11.71 20.82 -5.17
CA PRO A 133 -12.51 22.03 -5.44
C PRO A 133 -11.66 23.22 -5.91
N ALA A 134 -10.40 23.27 -5.47
CA ALA A 134 -9.43 24.25 -5.92
C ALA A 134 -8.04 23.61 -6.06
N ALA A 135 -7.20 24.15 -6.92
CA ALA A 135 -5.81 23.71 -7.03
C ALA A 135 -4.99 24.20 -5.84
N TYR A 136 -4.00 23.39 -5.44
CA TYR A 136 -3.15 23.65 -4.27
C TYR A 136 -1.67 23.43 -4.60
N THR A 137 -0.81 24.30 -4.11
CA THR A 137 0.64 24.13 -4.16
C THR A 137 1.12 23.78 -2.76
N PRO A 138 1.78 22.61 -2.53
CA PRO A 138 2.30 22.25 -1.22
C PRO A 138 3.16 23.35 -0.61
N SER A 139 2.90 23.69 0.63
CA SER A 139 3.57 24.80 1.34
C SER A 139 4.60 24.33 2.36
N LYS A 140 4.59 23.04 2.72
CA LYS A 140 5.53 22.42 3.67
C LYS A 140 6.49 21.48 2.96
N THR A 141 7.69 21.35 3.48
CA THR A 141 8.74 20.47 2.98
C THR A 141 9.39 19.69 4.13
N PRO A 142 9.77 18.42 3.95
CA PRO A 142 9.57 17.60 2.74
C PRO A 142 8.14 17.13 2.55
N ASP A 143 7.33 17.10 3.60
CA ASP A 143 6.00 16.51 3.64
C ASP A 143 4.93 17.55 3.96
N ASP A 144 3.84 17.52 3.21
CA ASP A 144 2.65 18.35 3.42
C ASP A 144 1.39 17.47 3.41
N TYR A 145 0.54 17.60 4.44
CA TYR A 145 -0.71 16.88 4.59
C TYR A 145 -1.89 17.83 4.49
N ARG A 146 -2.69 17.67 3.45
CA ARG A 146 -3.81 18.57 3.15
C ARG A 146 -5.07 17.78 2.86
N CYS A 147 -6.18 18.14 3.50
CA CYS A 147 -7.49 17.55 3.27
C CYS A 147 -8.36 18.45 2.39
N PHE A 148 -9.00 17.84 1.39
CA PHE A 148 -9.94 18.48 0.49
C PHE A 148 -11.31 17.84 0.62
N VAL A 149 -12.35 18.66 0.73
CA VAL A 149 -13.73 18.20 0.85
C VAL A 149 -14.32 17.97 -0.52
N LEU A 150 -14.66 16.72 -0.83
CA LEU A 150 -15.30 16.32 -2.08
C LEU A 150 -16.78 16.05 -1.81
N THR A 151 -17.65 16.88 -2.40
CA THR A 151 -19.10 16.70 -2.27
C THR A 151 -19.55 15.44 -3.01
N TRP A 152 -20.24 14.53 -2.29
CA TRP A 152 -20.84 13.36 -2.90
C TRP A 152 -22.15 13.75 -3.62
N PRO A 153 -22.25 13.60 -4.96
CA PRO A 153 -23.36 14.15 -5.72
C PRO A 153 -24.57 13.21 -5.86
N GLU A 154 -24.45 11.95 -5.42
CA GLU A 154 -25.52 10.98 -5.59
C GLU A 154 -26.70 11.28 -4.66
N THR A 155 -27.91 11.26 -5.22
CA THR A 155 -29.16 11.51 -4.49
C THR A 155 -29.83 10.22 -4.00
N THR A 156 -29.26 9.07 -4.38
CA THR A 156 -29.66 7.74 -3.93
C THR A 156 -28.43 7.03 -3.37
N ARG A 157 -28.67 6.06 -2.50
CA ARG A 157 -27.61 5.19 -1.99
C ARG A 157 -26.88 4.50 -3.13
N LYS A 158 -25.56 4.49 -3.05
CA LYS A 158 -24.65 3.80 -3.98
C LYS A 158 -23.63 2.96 -3.24
N PHE A 159 -23.06 2.01 -3.94
CA PHE A 159 -21.92 1.23 -3.46
C PHE A 159 -20.71 1.54 -4.34
N ILE A 160 -19.62 2.00 -3.72
CA ILE A 160 -18.33 2.13 -4.39
C ILE A 160 -17.71 0.74 -4.48
N THR A 161 -17.42 0.29 -5.70
CA THR A 161 -16.81 -1.00 -6.00
C THR A 161 -15.41 -0.89 -6.57
N GLY A 162 -14.98 0.31 -6.90
CA GLY A 162 -13.62 0.61 -7.34
C GLY A 162 -13.29 2.08 -7.19
N VAL A 163 -12.01 2.37 -6.94
CA VAL A 163 -11.48 3.72 -6.77
C VAL A 163 -10.17 3.86 -7.52
N ASN A 164 -10.00 4.96 -8.23
CA ASN A 164 -8.74 5.36 -8.85
C ASN A 164 -8.42 6.82 -8.51
N ALA A 165 -7.14 7.16 -8.46
CA ALA A 165 -6.69 8.53 -8.34
C ALA A 165 -5.94 8.95 -9.60
N LEU A 166 -6.18 10.17 -10.02
CA LEU A 166 -5.45 10.87 -11.07
C LEU A 166 -4.80 12.13 -10.47
N PRO A 167 -3.61 12.00 -9.85
CA PRO A 167 -2.87 13.14 -9.36
C PRO A 167 -2.58 14.13 -10.49
N GLY A 168 -2.81 15.43 -10.24
CA GLY A 168 -2.44 16.47 -11.21
C GLY A 168 -0.92 16.57 -11.37
N VAL A 169 -0.17 16.31 -10.29
CA VAL A 169 1.30 16.21 -10.28
C VAL A 169 1.72 14.90 -9.61
N PRO A 170 1.81 13.80 -10.37
CA PRO A 170 2.14 12.46 -9.81
C PRO A 170 3.46 12.42 -9.05
N GLU A 171 4.46 13.21 -9.46
CA GLU A 171 5.80 13.24 -8.86
C GLU A 171 5.80 13.68 -7.38
N GLN A 172 4.80 14.44 -6.94
CA GLN A 172 4.70 14.94 -5.57
C GLN A 172 3.57 14.29 -4.76
N ALA A 173 2.66 13.54 -5.37
CA ALA A 173 1.61 12.81 -4.69
C ALA A 173 2.18 11.51 -4.09
N HIS A 174 2.47 11.52 -2.77
CA HIS A 174 3.07 10.38 -2.08
C HIS A 174 2.04 9.30 -1.75
N HIS A 175 0.89 9.66 -1.19
CA HIS A 175 -0.30 8.81 -1.05
C HIS A 175 -1.56 9.65 -0.84
N ILE A 176 -2.72 9.01 -1.02
CA ILE A 176 -4.04 9.61 -0.81
C ILE A 176 -4.84 8.68 0.09
N ALA A 177 -5.39 9.21 1.18
CA ALA A 177 -6.38 8.49 1.98
C ALA A 177 -7.75 9.13 1.78
N LEU A 178 -8.77 8.31 1.53
CA LEU A 178 -10.16 8.76 1.41
C LEU A 178 -10.94 8.36 2.64
N TYR A 179 -11.62 9.33 3.21
CA TYR A 179 -12.48 9.13 4.37
C TYR A 179 -13.94 9.44 4.02
N LEU A 180 -14.82 8.54 4.38
CA LEU A 180 -16.25 8.72 4.24
C LEU A 180 -16.81 9.37 5.50
N ILE A 181 -17.37 10.56 5.34
CA ILE A 181 -18.01 11.34 6.41
C ILE A 181 -19.51 11.17 6.27
N PRO A 182 -20.22 10.69 7.29
CA PRO A 182 -21.66 10.52 7.22
C PRO A 182 -22.39 11.86 7.09
N ALA A 183 -23.61 11.82 6.55
CA ALA A 183 -24.39 13.02 6.21
C ALA A 183 -24.64 13.94 7.41
N ASP A 184 -24.86 13.39 8.60
CA ASP A 184 -25.08 14.16 9.84
C ASP A 184 -23.81 14.86 10.37
N ALA A 185 -22.63 14.44 9.90
CA ALA A 185 -21.33 15.06 10.23
C ALA A 185 -20.73 15.85 9.05
N ALA A 186 -21.38 15.88 7.89
CA ALA A 186 -20.85 16.47 6.66
C ALA A 186 -20.49 17.96 6.77
N MET A 187 -21.14 18.68 7.68
CA MET A 187 -20.89 20.11 7.93
C MET A 187 -19.50 20.38 8.52
N TYR A 188 -18.92 19.46 9.30
CA TYR A 188 -17.66 19.71 10.00
C TYR A 188 -16.47 19.92 9.05
N PRO A 189 -16.15 19.03 8.09
CA PRO A 189 -15.04 19.26 7.18
C PRO A 189 -15.26 20.51 6.31
N VAL A 190 -16.50 20.87 5.98
CA VAL A 190 -16.81 22.12 5.26
C VAL A 190 -16.46 23.35 6.11
N MET A 191 -16.77 23.32 7.40
CA MET A 191 -16.38 24.40 8.33
C MET A 191 -14.86 24.50 8.48
N TRP A 192 -14.17 23.38 8.61
CA TRP A 192 -12.71 23.37 8.75
C TRP A 192 -12.00 23.89 7.48
N ASP A 193 -12.53 23.57 6.30
CA ASP A 193 -12.03 24.10 5.03
C ASP A 193 -12.27 25.63 4.93
N ALA A 194 -13.43 26.11 5.39
CA ALA A 194 -13.75 27.54 5.40
C ALA A 194 -12.94 28.36 6.42
N GLU A 195 -12.41 27.73 7.47
CA GLU A 195 -11.55 28.35 8.48
C GLU A 195 -10.11 28.52 8.00
N ASP A 196 -9.66 27.75 7.00
CA ASP A 196 -8.31 27.82 6.45
C ASP A 196 -8.24 28.84 5.31
N ALA A 197 -7.21 29.67 5.28
CA ALA A 197 -7.04 30.70 4.26
C ALA A 197 -6.58 30.15 2.91
N THR A 198 -6.10 28.90 2.87
CA THR A 198 -5.63 28.23 1.68
C THR A 198 -6.56 27.06 1.30
N PRO A 199 -6.62 26.65 0.02
CA PRO A 199 -7.51 25.56 -0.40
C PRO A 199 -7.31 24.29 0.42
N GLY A 200 -8.40 23.69 0.88
CA GLY A 200 -8.38 22.56 1.81
C GLY A 200 -8.01 23.01 3.23
N TYR A 201 -7.80 22.05 4.14
CA TYR A 201 -7.38 22.33 5.50
C TYR A 201 -6.23 21.40 5.93
N GLU A 202 -5.42 21.82 6.90
CA GLU A 202 -4.34 21.01 7.44
C GLU A 202 -4.90 19.82 8.24
N CYS A 203 -4.41 18.60 7.93
CA CYS A 203 -5.01 17.38 8.47
C CYS A 203 -4.00 16.22 8.65
N PHE A 204 -2.82 16.51 9.17
CA PHE A 204 -1.89 15.45 9.54
C PHE A 204 -2.56 14.44 10.50
N GLY A 205 -2.33 13.12 10.30
CA GLY A 205 -2.88 12.05 11.15
C GLY A 205 -4.30 11.60 10.79
N GLY A 206 -4.98 12.25 9.83
CA GLY A 206 -6.32 11.86 9.39
C GLY A 206 -7.25 13.05 9.17
N PRO A 207 -8.55 12.84 8.89
CA PRO A 207 -9.45 13.90 8.46
C PRO A 207 -9.75 14.96 9.54
N PHE A 208 -9.44 14.67 10.79
CA PHE A 208 -9.59 15.65 11.90
C PHE A 208 -8.38 16.57 12.04
N GLY A 209 -7.19 16.17 11.56
CA GLY A 209 -5.94 16.85 11.87
C GLY A 209 -5.73 16.93 13.39
N ASN A 210 -5.39 18.09 13.90
CA ASN A 210 -5.20 18.31 15.34
C ASN A 210 -6.52 18.53 16.11
N ARG A 211 -7.69 18.36 15.47
CA ARG A 211 -9.00 18.55 16.09
C ARG A 211 -9.44 17.31 16.84
N PRO A 212 -10.21 17.42 17.94
CA PRO A 212 -10.80 16.25 18.60
C PRO A 212 -11.67 15.45 17.63
N GLN A 213 -11.62 14.14 17.72
CA GLN A 213 -12.54 13.27 16.97
C GLN A 213 -13.96 13.42 17.54
N GLN A 214 -14.89 13.92 16.73
CA GLN A 214 -16.26 14.25 17.14
C GLN A 214 -17.31 13.28 16.62
N PHE A 215 -16.96 12.46 15.63
CA PHE A 215 -17.85 11.47 14.99
C PHE A 215 -17.05 10.28 14.46
N ALA A 216 -17.74 9.19 14.18
CA ALA A 216 -17.13 8.03 13.55
C ALA A 216 -16.78 8.35 12.08
N VAL A 217 -15.58 7.97 11.67
CA VAL A 217 -15.10 8.13 10.30
C VAL A 217 -14.71 6.77 9.76
N ASN A 218 -15.19 6.46 8.57
CA ASN A 218 -14.81 5.23 7.89
C ASN A 218 -13.74 5.52 6.84
N LEU A 219 -12.62 4.82 6.90
CA LEU A 219 -11.67 4.79 5.80
C LEU A 219 -12.39 4.17 4.58
N LEU A 220 -12.38 4.88 3.45
CA LEU A 220 -12.93 4.38 2.20
C LEU A 220 -11.88 3.59 1.42
N THR A 221 -10.69 4.12 1.30
CA THR A 221 -9.51 3.47 0.71
C THR A 221 -8.26 4.32 0.91
N ALA A 222 -7.10 3.74 0.58
CA ALA A 222 -5.87 4.51 0.36
C ALA A 222 -5.33 4.21 -1.04
N TRP A 223 -4.82 5.24 -1.71
CA TRP A 223 -4.12 5.11 -2.99
C TRP A 223 -2.64 5.41 -2.80
N ILE A 224 -1.81 4.62 -3.45
CA ILE A 224 -0.36 4.83 -3.52
C ILE A 224 0.09 4.87 -4.99
N PRO A 225 1.19 5.55 -5.31
CA PRO A 225 1.72 5.63 -6.66
C PRO A 225 1.97 4.25 -7.29
N GLY A 226 1.73 4.16 -8.59
CA GLY A 226 1.94 2.93 -9.36
C GLY A 226 0.75 1.98 -9.40
N TYR A 227 -0.35 2.30 -8.70
CA TYR A 227 -1.60 1.58 -8.86
C TYR A 227 -2.54 2.33 -9.80
N SER A 228 -3.06 1.64 -10.80
CA SER A 228 -4.08 2.13 -11.74
C SER A 228 -5.50 2.10 -11.14
N GLY A 229 -5.59 2.24 -9.83
CA GLY A 229 -6.80 2.12 -9.06
C GLY A 229 -6.95 0.76 -8.36
N THR A 230 -7.93 0.70 -7.48
CA THR A 230 -8.29 -0.50 -6.71
C THR A 230 -9.73 -0.88 -7.01
N MET A 231 -9.94 -2.07 -7.55
CA MET A 231 -11.26 -2.72 -7.52
C MET A 231 -11.37 -3.47 -6.20
N PHE A 232 -12.46 -3.27 -5.49
CA PHE A 232 -12.75 -4.04 -4.29
C PHE A 232 -13.00 -5.51 -4.62
N PRO A 233 -12.94 -6.43 -3.65
CA PRO A 233 -13.20 -7.85 -3.87
C PRO A 233 -14.50 -8.07 -4.61
N ARG A 234 -14.50 -9.00 -5.55
CA ARG A 234 -15.64 -9.23 -6.47
C ARG A 234 -16.97 -9.40 -5.73
N GLY A 235 -17.96 -8.65 -6.15
CA GLY A 235 -19.28 -8.62 -5.54
C GLY A 235 -19.36 -7.81 -4.25
N GLY A 236 -18.26 -7.18 -3.82
CA GLY A 236 -18.21 -6.31 -2.65
C GLY A 236 -18.25 -4.83 -3.01
N GLY A 237 -18.73 -4.01 -2.08
CA GLY A 237 -18.71 -2.55 -2.22
C GLY A 237 -18.96 -1.84 -0.89
N ILE A 238 -18.40 -0.65 -0.77
CA ILE A 238 -18.59 0.24 0.38
C ILE A 238 -19.78 1.14 0.12
N GLU A 239 -20.71 1.13 1.04
CA GLU A 239 -21.96 1.88 0.95
C GLU A 239 -21.74 3.37 1.19
N VAL A 240 -22.34 4.20 0.36
CA VAL A 240 -22.34 5.65 0.50
C VAL A 240 -23.78 6.17 0.40
N GLU A 241 -24.24 6.77 1.47
CA GLU A 241 -25.58 7.36 1.55
C GLU A 241 -25.63 8.77 0.96
N PRO A 242 -26.80 9.22 0.49
CA PRO A 242 -26.97 10.61 0.07
C PRO A 242 -26.61 11.61 1.15
N GLY A 243 -25.99 12.71 0.77
CA GLY A 243 -25.56 13.77 1.70
C GLY A 243 -24.26 13.50 2.43
N ALA A 244 -23.67 12.31 2.27
CA ALA A 244 -22.32 12.04 2.76
C ALA A 244 -21.29 12.94 2.06
N MET A 245 -20.11 13.09 2.67
CA MET A 245 -18.96 13.77 2.09
C MET A 245 -17.76 12.83 2.01
N ILE A 246 -16.90 13.05 1.05
CA ILE A 246 -15.60 12.37 1.01
C ILE A 246 -14.53 13.41 1.37
N VAL A 247 -13.75 13.12 2.40
CA VAL A 247 -12.55 13.89 2.69
C VAL A 247 -11.37 13.18 2.08
N MET A 248 -10.69 13.86 1.16
CA MET A 248 -9.49 13.38 0.50
C MET A 248 -8.27 13.99 1.20
N GLN A 249 -7.54 13.19 1.97
CA GLN A 249 -6.26 13.57 2.52
C GLN A 249 -5.17 13.31 1.48
N MET A 250 -4.50 14.35 1.06
CA MET A 250 -3.30 14.30 0.23
C MET A 250 -2.08 14.35 1.11
N HIS A 251 -1.20 13.37 0.99
CA HIS A 251 0.18 13.47 1.45
C HIS A 251 1.07 13.82 0.26
N TYR A 252 1.57 15.01 0.25
CA TYR A 252 2.56 15.46 -0.72
C TYR A 252 3.97 15.26 -0.16
N ASN A 253 4.88 14.72 -0.99
CA ASN A 253 6.32 14.71 -0.72
C ASN A 253 7.03 15.42 -1.86
N VAL A 254 7.69 16.52 -1.55
CA VAL A 254 8.30 17.41 -2.56
C VAL A 254 9.83 17.25 -2.67
N GLN A 255 10.43 16.29 -1.97
CA GLN A 255 11.88 16.08 -1.98
C GLN A 255 12.43 15.71 -3.36
N ASN A 256 11.67 14.90 -4.12
CA ASN A 256 12.07 14.42 -5.44
C ASN A 256 11.48 15.25 -6.59
N ALA A 257 10.59 16.19 -6.28
CA ALA A 257 9.97 17.07 -7.25
C ALA A 257 10.89 18.24 -7.62
N ARG A 258 10.63 18.87 -8.76
CA ARG A 258 11.31 20.10 -9.21
C ARG A 258 10.85 21.33 -8.40
N GLY A 259 10.59 21.14 -7.12
CA GLY A 259 9.96 22.08 -6.22
C GLY A 259 8.44 21.90 -6.17
N PRO A 260 7.74 22.53 -5.20
CA PRO A 260 6.29 22.44 -5.08
C PRO A 260 5.59 22.94 -6.34
N GLN A 261 4.69 22.15 -6.91
CA GLN A 261 3.93 22.47 -8.13
C GLN A 261 2.43 22.51 -7.81
N LEU A 262 1.70 23.28 -8.60
CA LEU A 262 0.25 23.41 -8.47
C LEU A 262 -0.43 22.10 -8.88
N ASP A 263 -1.05 21.43 -7.92
CA ASP A 263 -1.78 20.18 -8.08
C ASP A 263 -3.28 20.39 -8.05
N GLN A 264 -4.01 19.57 -8.82
CA GLN A 264 -5.46 19.45 -8.72
C GLN A 264 -5.87 18.02 -9.04
N THR A 265 -5.75 17.16 -8.05
CA THR A 265 -6.04 15.72 -8.13
C THR A 265 -7.52 15.43 -8.33
N GLU A 266 -7.82 14.39 -9.12
CA GLU A 266 -9.15 13.84 -9.35
C GLU A 266 -9.25 12.42 -8.81
N MET A 267 -10.36 12.10 -8.13
CA MET A 267 -10.72 10.75 -7.71
C MET A 267 -11.81 10.19 -8.61
N GLN A 268 -11.65 8.95 -9.05
CA GLN A 268 -12.58 8.24 -9.93
C GLN A 268 -13.16 7.04 -9.21
N PHE A 269 -14.46 6.81 -9.40
CA PHE A 269 -15.21 5.76 -8.71
C PHE A 269 -15.99 4.90 -9.71
N THR A 270 -15.97 3.59 -9.45
CA THR A 270 -16.93 2.64 -10.03
C THR A 270 -18.05 2.44 -9.04
N LEU A 271 -19.29 2.55 -9.50
CA LEU A 271 -20.50 2.53 -8.66
C LEU A 271 -21.44 1.40 -9.06
N GLU A 272 -22.11 0.84 -8.05
CA GLU A 272 -23.22 -0.08 -8.22
C GLU A 272 -24.42 0.36 -7.36
N ASP A 273 -25.64 0.02 -7.80
CA ASP A 273 -26.86 0.25 -7.01
C ASP A 273 -27.03 -0.81 -5.92
N THR A 274 -26.50 -1.99 -6.14
CA THR A 274 -26.55 -3.14 -5.22
C THR A 274 -25.26 -3.94 -5.29
N VAL A 275 -24.89 -4.57 -4.19
CA VAL A 275 -23.75 -5.49 -4.12
C VAL A 275 -24.16 -6.79 -3.42
N GLN A 276 -23.39 -7.83 -3.63
CA GLN A 276 -23.60 -9.12 -2.93
C GLN A 276 -23.15 -9.04 -1.47
N ARG A 277 -22.10 -8.24 -1.19
CA ARG A 277 -21.52 -8.07 0.14
C ARG A 277 -21.22 -6.58 0.38
N ARG A 278 -21.65 -6.10 1.52
CA ARG A 278 -21.24 -4.79 2.00
C ARG A 278 -19.83 -4.91 2.60
N LEU A 279 -18.98 -3.97 2.27
CA LEU A 279 -17.62 -3.87 2.78
C LEU A 279 -17.48 -2.69 3.72
N ALA A 280 -16.60 -2.83 4.71
CA ALA A 280 -16.16 -1.72 5.54
C ALA A 280 -14.73 -1.96 6.06
N TYR A 281 -13.93 -0.90 6.17
CA TYR A 281 -12.70 -0.95 6.92
C TYR A 281 -12.96 -0.86 8.41
N GLN A 282 -12.32 -1.72 9.18
CA GLN A 282 -12.47 -1.82 10.63
C GLN A 282 -11.07 -1.89 11.25
N PRO A 283 -10.69 -0.91 12.12
CA PRO A 283 -9.37 -0.90 12.71
C PRO A 283 -9.29 -1.91 13.86
N MET A 284 -8.21 -2.68 13.89
CA MET A 284 -7.84 -3.54 15.00
C MET A 284 -6.69 -2.89 15.76
N LEU A 285 -6.95 -2.41 16.96
CA LEU A 285 -6.00 -1.76 17.86
C LEU A 285 -6.44 -1.94 19.31
N ASP A 286 -5.54 -1.72 20.27
CA ASP A 286 -5.88 -1.69 21.68
C ASP A 286 -6.22 -0.26 22.14
N VAL A 287 -7.41 -0.07 22.71
CA VAL A 287 -7.81 1.25 23.23
C VAL A 287 -6.90 1.74 24.35
N ALA A 288 -6.24 0.82 25.10
CA ALA A 288 -5.27 1.18 26.12
C ALA A 288 -4.05 1.87 25.50
N TRP A 289 -3.67 1.52 24.25
CA TRP A 289 -2.58 2.20 23.56
C TRP A 289 -2.92 3.66 23.28
N VAL A 290 -4.14 3.93 22.80
CA VAL A 290 -4.64 5.31 22.60
C VAL A 290 -4.61 6.07 23.95
N GLY A 291 -4.86 5.41 25.06
CA GLY A 291 -4.73 5.91 26.43
C GLY A 291 -3.28 6.00 26.94
N GLN A 292 -2.30 6.10 26.07
CA GLN A 292 -0.86 6.26 26.39
C GLN A 292 -0.22 5.03 27.07
N GLN A 293 -0.74 3.82 26.83
CA GLN A 293 -0.17 2.57 27.36
C GLN A 293 0.63 1.79 26.29
N MET A 294 1.13 2.46 25.27
CA MET A 294 2.02 1.90 24.24
C MET A 294 3.43 2.48 24.34
N GLU A 295 4.01 2.44 25.54
CA GLU A 295 5.34 2.98 25.76
C GLU A 295 6.39 2.22 24.91
N ILE A 296 7.24 2.97 24.23
CA ILE A 296 8.38 2.49 23.45
C ILE A 296 9.63 3.16 24.02
N PRO A 297 10.31 2.51 24.99
CA PRO A 297 11.45 3.08 25.68
C PRO A 297 12.61 3.39 24.74
N ALA A 298 13.30 4.50 25.02
CA ALA A 298 14.57 4.84 24.36
C ALA A 298 15.61 3.73 24.56
N ALA A 299 16.56 3.63 23.63
CA ALA A 299 17.65 2.66 23.61
C ALA A 299 17.20 1.19 23.58
N ASN A 300 15.97 0.91 23.14
CA ASN A 300 15.44 -0.46 23.03
C ASN A 300 15.25 -0.85 21.56
N PRO A 301 15.98 -1.86 21.04
CA PRO A 301 15.91 -2.26 19.63
C PRO A 301 14.73 -3.19 19.27
N ALA A 302 13.97 -3.67 20.27
CA ALA A 302 12.96 -4.72 20.03
C ALA A 302 11.77 -4.63 21.01
N VAL A 303 11.05 -3.51 20.98
CA VAL A 303 9.81 -3.34 21.75
C VAL A 303 8.65 -4.00 21.00
N VAL A 304 7.86 -4.80 21.71
CA VAL A 304 6.71 -5.49 21.13
C VAL A 304 5.43 -5.09 21.85
N HIS A 305 4.46 -4.61 21.08
CA HIS A 305 3.08 -4.44 21.52
C HIS A 305 2.18 -5.41 20.78
N GLN A 306 1.26 -6.03 21.50
CA GLN A 306 0.30 -6.95 20.90
C GLN A 306 -1.05 -6.93 21.62
N LEU A 307 -2.11 -7.09 20.84
CA LEU A 307 -3.46 -7.32 21.31
C LEU A 307 -3.95 -8.67 20.79
N VAL A 308 -4.65 -9.43 21.64
CA VAL A 308 -5.39 -10.64 21.24
C VAL A 308 -6.82 -10.51 21.75
N SER A 309 -7.76 -10.34 20.85
CA SER A 309 -9.17 -10.15 21.24
C SER A 309 -10.13 -10.65 20.16
N ASP A 310 -11.39 -10.82 20.56
CA ASP A 310 -12.52 -10.82 19.63
C ASP A 310 -12.88 -9.37 19.31
N PRO A 311 -12.70 -8.89 18.08
CA PRO A 311 -12.85 -7.47 17.76
C PRO A 311 -14.30 -7.04 17.52
N ARG A 312 -15.28 -7.96 17.48
CA ARG A 312 -16.64 -7.68 17.03
C ARG A 312 -17.32 -6.58 17.84
N SER A 313 -17.23 -6.65 19.17
CA SER A 313 -17.79 -5.60 20.04
C SER A 313 -17.10 -4.26 19.88
N PHE A 314 -15.79 -4.26 19.66
CA PHE A 314 -15.03 -3.05 19.38
C PHE A 314 -15.41 -2.42 18.06
N PHE A 315 -15.59 -3.20 17.00
CA PHE A 315 -16.05 -2.70 15.72
C PHE A 315 -17.44 -2.05 15.82
N GLN A 316 -18.37 -2.66 16.57
CA GLN A 316 -19.68 -2.06 16.81
C GLN A 316 -19.58 -0.76 17.61
N LEU A 317 -18.72 -0.70 18.62
CA LEU A 317 -18.49 0.51 19.41
C LEU A 317 -17.95 1.67 18.54
N LEU A 318 -17.15 1.36 17.54
CA LEU A 318 -16.63 2.35 16.57
C LEU A 318 -17.62 2.72 15.48
N GLY A 319 -18.85 2.20 15.52
CA GLY A 319 -19.91 2.50 14.54
C GLY A 319 -19.74 1.73 13.22
N SER A 320 -19.23 0.49 13.28
CA SER A 320 -19.17 -0.37 12.08
C SER A 320 -20.54 -0.44 11.40
N PRO A 321 -20.64 -0.22 10.08
CA PRO A 321 -21.87 -0.37 9.32
C PRO A 321 -22.24 -1.84 9.07
N LEU A 322 -21.38 -2.80 9.48
CA LEU A 322 -21.59 -4.23 9.29
C LEU A 322 -22.10 -4.87 10.58
N ASP A 323 -23.07 -5.78 10.45
CA ASP A 323 -23.46 -6.65 11.56
C ASP A 323 -22.48 -7.81 11.70
N ASN A 324 -21.52 -7.67 12.59
CA ASN A 324 -20.47 -8.65 12.83
C ASN A 324 -20.87 -9.74 13.86
N THR A 325 -22.11 -9.78 14.33
CA THR A 325 -22.57 -10.68 15.40
C THR A 325 -22.25 -12.15 15.12
N ASN A 326 -22.47 -12.59 13.88
CA ASN A 326 -22.21 -13.97 13.44
C ASN A 326 -20.84 -14.14 12.76
N GLY A 327 -19.88 -13.28 13.08
CA GLY A 327 -18.56 -13.26 12.46
C GLY A 327 -18.54 -12.43 11.18
N PHE A 328 -17.38 -12.37 10.54
CA PHE A 328 -17.13 -11.59 9.33
C PHE A 328 -16.05 -12.24 8.48
N ASN A 329 -15.94 -11.84 7.23
CA ASN A 329 -14.84 -12.23 6.36
C ASN A 329 -13.76 -11.13 6.37
N ILE A 330 -12.50 -11.50 6.40
CA ILE A 330 -11.34 -10.64 6.16
C ILE A 330 -11.06 -10.66 4.66
N GLU A 331 -11.26 -9.55 3.98
CA GLU A 331 -11.07 -9.41 2.53
C GLU A 331 -9.70 -8.81 2.18
N ALA A 332 -9.23 -7.87 3.01
CA ALA A 332 -7.92 -7.23 2.87
C ALA A 332 -7.40 -6.75 4.23
N VAL A 333 -6.11 -6.48 4.30
CA VAL A 333 -5.46 -5.89 5.47
C VAL A 333 -4.52 -4.78 5.04
N MET A 334 -4.57 -3.65 5.73
CA MET A 334 -3.62 -2.56 5.64
C MET A 334 -3.06 -2.28 7.04
N PHE A 335 -1.75 -2.46 7.21
CA PHE A 335 -1.08 -2.10 8.47
C PHE A 335 -0.72 -0.62 8.50
N HIS A 336 -0.75 -0.05 9.71
CA HIS A 336 -0.27 1.31 9.97
C HIS A 336 0.60 1.33 11.22
N MET A 337 1.83 1.74 11.03
CA MET A 337 2.82 2.09 12.05
C MET A 337 3.59 3.32 11.56
N HIS A 338 4.37 3.96 12.44
CA HIS A 338 5.21 5.08 12.05
C HIS A 338 6.69 4.66 11.85
N LYS A 339 7.62 5.57 12.10
CA LYS A 339 9.05 5.42 11.71
C LYS A 339 9.83 4.39 12.54
N LEU A 340 9.43 4.12 13.78
CA LEU A 340 10.08 3.12 14.63
C LEU A 340 9.59 1.70 14.34
N GLY A 341 8.48 1.54 13.62
CA GLY A 341 7.97 0.25 13.21
C GLY A 341 9.02 -0.59 12.48
N ARG A 342 9.06 -1.91 12.77
CA ARG A 342 9.96 -2.87 12.10
C ARG A 342 9.22 -4.07 11.57
N ARG A 343 8.19 -4.53 12.26
CA ARG A 343 7.37 -5.67 11.84
C ARG A 343 5.93 -5.52 12.29
N GLY A 344 4.98 -5.84 11.39
CA GLY A 344 3.55 -5.93 11.67
C GLY A 344 3.00 -7.32 11.35
N GLU A 345 2.18 -7.90 12.23
CA GLU A 345 1.59 -9.23 12.04
C GLU A 345 0.11 -9.20 12.41
N LEU A 346 -0.74 -9.82 11.56
CA LEU A 346 -2.13 -10.16 11.88
C LEU A 346 -2.30 -11.67 11.79
N ILE A 347 -2.72 -12.30 12.89
CA ILE A 347 -2.91 -13.73 13.00
C ILE A 347 -4.34 -14.00 13.46
N LEU A 348 -5.04 -14.87 12.75
CA LEU A 348 -6.31 -15.42 13.19
C LEU A 348 -6.05 -16.64 14.07
N GLU A 349 -6.48 -16.58 15.33
CA GLU A 349 -6.45 -17.69 16.29
C GLU A 349 -7.86 -18.29 16.37
N LYS A 350 -8.02 -19.47 15.81
CA LYS A 350 -9.28 -20.20 15.79
C LYS A 350 -9.67 -20.72 17.16
N ALA A 351 -10.97 -20.95 17.39
CA ALA A 351 -11.48 -21.53 18.64
C ALA A 351 -10.88 -22.91 18.94
N ASP A 352 -10.48 -23.69 17.93
CA ASP A 352 -9.79 -24.96 18.06
C ASP A 352 -8.27 -24.85 18.35
N ARG A 353 -7.76 -23.61 18.53
CA ARG A 353 -6.36 -23.23 18.77
C ARG A 353 -5.47 -23.32 17.54
N THR A 354 -5.99 -23.61 16.37
CA THR A 354 -5.21 -23.46 15.13
C THR A 354 -4.95 -21.98 14.88
N ARG A 355 -3.84 -21.68 14.20
CA ARG A 355 -3.44 -20.32 13.88
C ARG A 355 -3.26 -20.19 12.38
N LEU A 356 -3.77 -19.10 11.83
CA LEU A 356 -3.62 -18.73 10.44
C LEU A 356 -2.99 -17.33 10.39
N LYS A 357 -1.81 -17.24 9.83
CA LYS A 357 -1.12 -15.98 9.61
C LYS A 357 -1.74 -15.30 8.40
N VAL A 358 -2.58 -14.29 8.67
CA VAL A 358 -3.27 -13.52 7.62
C VAL A 358 -2.30 -12.59 6.93
N ILE A 359 -1.42 -11.91 7.68
CA ILE A 359 -0.33 -11.10 7.12
C ILE A 359 0.87 -11.09 8.07
N ASP A 360 2.06 -11.03 7.47
CA ASP A 360 3.33 -10.77 8.12
C ASP A 360 4.10 -9.75 7.26
N ILE A 361 4.45 -8.63 7.85
CA ILE A 361 5.29 -7.61 7.24
C ILE A 361 6.62 -7.60 7.99
N PRO A 362 7.61 -8.43 7.59
CA PRO A 362 8.83 -8.65 8.37
C PRO A 362 9.82 -7.47 8.31
N ALA A 363 9.64 -6.57 7.35
CA ALA A 363 10.47 -5.39 7.14
C ALA A 363 9.57 -4.19 6.84
N TRP A 364 8.98 -3.63 7.90
CA TRP A 364 8.13 -2.46 7.78
C TRP A 364 8.89 -1.28 7.19
N ASP A 365 8.19 -0.50 6.40
CA ASP A 365 8.70 0.72 5.80
C ASP A 365 7.58 1.77 5.79
N PHE A 366 7.76 2.83 6.55
CA PHE A 366 6.77 3.91 6.72
C PHE A 366 6.31 4.52 5.38
N HIS A 367 7.16 4.48 4.35
CA HIS A 367 6.85 5.03 3.02
C HIS A 367 6.04 4.06 2.15
N TRP A 368 5.85 2.78 2.56
CA TRP A 368 5.18 1.75 1.77
C TRP A 368 4.07 1.05 2.56
N GLN A 369 2.96 1.77 2.78
CA GLN A 369 1.81 1.31 3.55
C GLN A 369 0.74 0.70 2.62
N ASN A 370 1.02 -0.46 2.09
CA ASN A 370 0.16 -1.12 1.12
C ASN A 370 -1.09 -1.76 1.75
N GLU A 371 -2.16 -1.83 0.95
CA GLU A 371 -3.27 -2.75 1.17
C GLU A 371 -2.94 -4.12 0.55
N TYR A 372 -3.19 -5.17 1.31
CA TYR A 372 -2.99 -6.55 0.90
C TYR A 372 -4.34 -7.24 0.78
N GLN A 373 -4.91 -7.25 -0.42
CA GLN A 373 -6.15 -7.97 -0.70
C GLN A 373 -5.89 -9.47 -0.78
N LEU A 374 -6.71 -10.24 -0.06
CA LEU A 374 -6.62 -11.69 -0.06
C LEU A 374 -7.21 -12.26 -1.35
N SER A 375 -6.61 -13.33 -1.88
CA SER A 375 -7.14 -14.04 -3.05
C SER A 375 -8.48 -14.72 -2.73
N GLU A 376 -8.60 -15.21 -1.49
CA GLU A 376 -9.82 -15.77 -0.93
C GLU A 376 -10.05 -15.14 0.45
N PRO A 377 -11.30 -14.77 0.79
CA PRO A 377 -11.60 -14.21 2.11
C PRO A 377 -11.31 -15.21 3.23
N VAL A 378 -10.83 -14.70 4.35
CA VAL A 378 -10.61 -15.49 5.56
C VAL A 378 -11.76 -15.28 6.53
N ARG A 379 -12.47 -16.34 6.87
CA ARG A 379 -13.61 -16.29 7.76
C ARG A 379 -13.19 -16.24 9.23
N PHE A 380 -13.65 -15.18 9.94
CA PHE A 380 -13.63 -15.05 11.39
C PHE A 380 -14.98 -15.53 11.94
N GLU A 381 -14.96 -16.52 12.83
CA GLU A 381 -16.14 -17.09 13.46
C GLU A 381 -16.28 -16.66 14.94
N PRO A 382 -17.51 -16.69 15.50
CA PRO A 382 -17.67 -16.52 16.94
C PRO A 382 -16.83 -17.50 17.75
N GLY A 383 -16.01 -16.98 18.67
CA GLY A 383 -15.06 -17.77 19.46
C GLY A 383 -13.63 -17.71 18.97
N ASP A 384 -13.40 -17.25 17.74
CA ASP A 384 -12.08 -16.93 17.23
C ASP A 384 -11.51 -15.64 17.88
N LYS A 385 -10.22 -15.41 17.74
CA LYS A 385 -9.54 -14.18 18.14
C LYS A 385 -8.63 -13.68 17.02
N LEU A 386 -8.49 -12.39 16.93
CA LEU A 386 -7.42 -11.77 16.14
C LEU A 386 -6.29 -11.35 17.05
N ARG A 387 -5.08 -11.64 16.61
CA ARG A 387 -3.84 -11.10 17.20
C ARG A 387 -3.26 -10.07 16.27
N VAL A 388 -3.19 -8.82 16.69
CA VAL A 388 -2.35 -7.80 16.07
C VAL A 388 -1.07 -7.68 16.89
N ARG A 389 0.08 -7.60 16.20
CA ARG A 389 1.39 -7.48 16.84
C ARG A 389 2.27 -6.55 16.03
N CYS A 390 2.87 -5.58 16.72
CA CYS A 390 3.84 -4.66 16.16
C CYS A 390 5.16 -4.74 16.91
N THR A 391 6.26 -4.68 16.17
CA THR A 391 7.62 -4.62 16.74
C THR A 391 8.23 -3.30 16.34
N PHE A 392 8.87 -2.62 17.29
CA PHE A 392 9.49 -1.31 17.14
C PHE A 392 10.96 -1.35 17.52
N ASP A 393 11.75 -0.47 16.92
CA ASP A 393 13.15 -0.26 17.23
C ASP A 393 13.38 1.23 17.53
N ASN A 394 13.63 1.51 18.81
CA ASN A 394 13.92 2.85 19.32
C ASN A 394 15.37 2.93 19.86
N SER A 395 16.31 2.28 19.16
CA SER A 395 17.71 2.17 19.59
C SER A 395 18.63 3.27 19.09
N ALA A 396 18.12 4.28 18.38
CA ALA A 396 18.94 5.39 17.88
C ALA A 396 19.66 6.13 19.01
N ALA A 397 20.85 6.68 18.73
CA ALA A 397 21.73 7.27 19.74
C ALA A 397 21.10 8.43 20.55
N ASN A 398 20.15 9.16 19.94
CA ASN A 398 19.42 10.29 20.56
C ASN A 398 17.93 9.97 20.70
N ALA A 399 17.57 8.68 20.79
CA ALA A 399 16.18 8.28 20.94
C ALA A 399 15.59 8.83 22.25
N ILE A 400 14.34 9.19 22.19
CA ILE A 400 13.50 9.51 23.35
C ILE A 400 12.43 8.44 23.51
N THR A 401 12.03 8.16 24.75
CA THR A 401 10.86 7.31 24.99
C THR A 401 9.65 7.96 24.36
N THR A 402 8.92 7.19 23.54
CA THR A 402 7.70 7.65 22.87
C THR A 402 6.51 6.74 23.21
N ASN A 403 5.33 7.12 22.76
CA ASN A 403 4.08 6.41 23.04
C ASN A 403 3.14 6.53 21.83
N TRP A 404 1.90 6.05 22.00
CA TRP A 404 0.85 6.25 21.01
C TRP A 404 0.66 7.72 20.65
N GLY A 405 0.50 8.02 19.38
CA GLY A 405 0.13 9.35 18.90
C GLY A 405 0.16 9.45 17.37
N GLU A 406 -0.42 10.53 16.89
CA GLU A 406 -0.63 10.82 15.46
C GLU A 406 0.65 11.32 14.76
N ASN A 407 1.62 11.88 15.51
CA ASN A 407 2.84 12.43 14.94
C ASN A 407 3.80 11.32 14.52
N SER A 408 4.53 11.51 13.43
CA SER A 408 5.48 10.51 12.90
C SER A 408 6.70 10.24 13.80
N ASP A 409 6.89 11.01 14.86
CA ASP A 409 7.85 10.79 15.96
C ASP A 409 7.23 10.07 17.17
N GLN A 410 5.92 9.92 17.17
CA GLN A 410 5.15 9.01 18.02
C GLN A 410 4.93 7.71 17.25
N GLU A 411 4.15 6.75 17.79
CA GLU A 411 3.92 5.48 17.11
C GLU A 411 2.47 5.04 17.16
N MET A 412 2.12 4.17 16.21
CA MET A 412 0.85 3.46 16.16
C MET A 412 1.05 1.98 15.90
N CYS A 413 0.08 1.15 16.29
CA CYS A 413 -0.01 -0.26 15.95
C CYS A 413 -1.45 -0.56 15.54
N VAL A 414 -1.75 -0.47 14.25
CA VAL A 414 -3.10 -0.65 13.72
C VAL A 414 -3.10 -1.61 12.55
N ALA A 415 -4.00 -2.59 12.57
CA ALA A 415 -4.35 -3.36 11.39
C ALA A 415 -5.75 -2.93 10.92
N ASN A 416 -5.84 -2.17 9.83
CA ASN A 416 -7.12 -1.87 9.20
C ASN A 416 -7.56 -3.07 8.37
N ILE A 417 -8.70 -3.64 8.71
CA ILE A 417 -9.23 -4.84 8.08
C ILE A 417 -10.40 -4.43 7.18
N LEU A 418 -10.26 -4.64 5.88
CA LEU A 418 -11.43 -4.60 4.99
C LEU A 418 -12.22 -5.87 5.23
N SER A 419 -13.42 -5.73 5.73
CA SER A 419 -14.27 -6.86 6.10
C SER A 419 -15.60 -6.85 5.36
N SER A 420 -16.22 -8.03 5.25
CA SER A 420 -17.58 -8.21 4.77
C SER A 420 -18.36 -9.12 5.70
N VAL A 421 -19.70 -9.01 5.64
CA VAL A 421 -20.62 -9.97 6.24
C VAL A 421 -21.44 -10.64 5.13
N ASN A 422 -21.84 -11.88 5.35
CA ASN A 422 -22.65 -12.66 4.39
C ASN A 422 -24.12 -12.22 4.46
#